data_4b4ca4d7983091a75ee7a61070885dc9
#
_entry.id   4b4ca4d7983091a75ee7a61070885dc9
#
_cell.length_a   1.000
_cell.length_b   1.000
_cell.length_c   1.000
_cell.angle_alpha   90.00
_cell.angle_beta   90.00
_cell.angle_gamma   90.00
#
_symmetry.space_group_name_H-M   'P 1'
#
loop_
_entity.id
_entity.type
_entity.pdbx_description
1 polymer ?
#
loop_
_entity_poly.entity_id
_entity_poly.type
_entity_poly.pdbx_seq_one_letter_code
_entity_poly.pdbx_strand_id
1 'polypeptide(L)'
;MALLLSLICIYLLSGCCASILYHRVLAHGAIRLKPWFEKMLVVIALPAGTPIQWAGTHRQHHLYTDRPEDPHSPIIYGFWYAHCGWYISCKNKFVCILYAALGSYRMFFDAYWRPRHRLEYNNLAADIAAQSFYEKISRPAVYTAVLFFYGLLLHFCYFFIWGWQGLFLLWLVFLIIYNLGDSVNSFGHVQQPGGNAGPINNSRVNLFIMGEGYHKNHHLKPHLINPSGKRFSGSKIMVELWLKLGLARTLTH
;
A
#
# COMPACT_ATOMS: atom_id res chain seq x y z
N MET A 1 22.01 -0.63 -17.63
CA MET A 1 20.99 0.45 -17.73
C MET A 1 19.57 -0.09 -17.71
N ALA A 2 19.18 -1.03 -18.58
CA ALA A 2 17.80 -1.59 -18.61
C ALA A 2 17.32 -2.16 -17.27
N LEU A 3 18.16 -2.96 -16.57
CA LEU A 3 17.84 -3.50 -15.25
C LEU A 3 17.51 -2.40 -14.24
N LEU A 4 18.36 -1.36 -14.15
CA LEU A 4 18.13 -0.24 -13.22
C LEU A 4 16.83 0.51 -13.55
N LEU A 5 16.55 0.76 -14.82
CA LEU A 5 15.31 1.40 -15.25
C LEU A 5 14.09 0.56 -14.89
N SER A 6 14.14 -0.77 -15.08
CA SER A 6 13.03 -1.67 -14.72
C SER A 6 12.74 -1.65 -13.21
N LEU A 7 13.78 -1.62 -12.37
CA LEU A 7 13.64 -1.53 -10.91
C LEU A 7 13.05 -0.19 -10.46
N ILE A 8 13.49 0.91 -11.07
CA ILE A 8 12.92 2.25 -10.84
C ILE A 8 11.43 2.26 -11.25
N CYS A 9 11.08 1.69 -12.39
CA CYS A 9 9.69 1.57 -12.84
C CYS A 9 8.85 0.76 -11.85
N ILE A 10 9.34 -0.38 -11.36
CA ILE A 10 8.63 -1.17 -10.33
C ILE A 10 8.41 -0.35 -9.07
N TYR A 11 9.45 0.35 -8.59
CA TYR A 11 9.36 1.18 -7.39
C TYR A 11 8.31 2.30 -7.54
N LEU A 12 8.39 3.07 -8.61
CA LEU A 12 7.46 4.18 -8.86
C LEU A 12 6.03 3.68 -9.08
N LEU A 13 5.85 2.61 -9.84
CA LEU A 13 4.54 2.03 -10.12
C LEU A 13 3.90 1.46 -8.86
N SER A 14 4.66 0.73 -8.03
CA SER A 14 4.17 0.23 -6.74
C SER A 14 3.78 1.37 -5.79
N GLY A 15 4.58 2.44 -5.73
CA GLY A 15 4.27 3.64 -4.98
C GLY A 15 2.98 4.33 -5.46
N CYS A 16 2.79 4.45 -6.78
CA CYS A 16 1.55 4.98 -7.36
C CYS A 16 0.34 4.09 -7.02
N CYS A 17 0.49 2.78 -7.11
CA CYS A 17 -0.57 1.83 -6.79
C CYS A 17 -0.99 1.92 -5.32
N ALA A 18 -0.06 1.98 -4.38
CA ALA A 18 -0.39 2.10 -2.96
C ALA A 18 -0.91 3.49 -2.61
N SER A 19 -0.16 4.54 -2.95
CA SER A 19 -0.39 5.91 -2.50
C SER A 19 -1.51 6.64 -3.27
N ILE A 20 -1.70 6.34 -4.56
CA ILE A 20 -2.75 7.02 -5.34
C ILE A 20 -3.95 6.11 -5.51
N LEU A 21 -3.77 4.90 -6.07
CA LEU A 21 -4.90 4.05 -6.38
C LEU A 21 -5.61 3.56 -5.11
N TYR A 22 -4.93 2.77 -4.25
CA TYR A 22 -5.58 2.19 -3.08
C TYR A 22 -5.96 3.25 -2.06
N HIS A 23 -5.08 4.19 -1.82
CA HIS A 23 -5.26 5.22 -0.80
C HIS A 23 -6.23 6.32 -1.24
N ARG A 24 -5.87 7.10 -2.29
CA ARG A 24 -6.65 8.30 -2.66
C ARG A 24 -7.86 8.01 -3.51
N VAL A 25 -7.79 6.99 -4.40
CA VAL A 25 -8.94 6.63 -5.25
C VAL A 25 -9.91 5.75 -4.47
N LEU A 26 -9.46 4.58 -3.98
CA LEU A 26 -10.38 3.58 -3.42
C LEU A 26 -10.74 3.87 -1.96
N ALA A 27 -9.78 4.18 -1.09
CA ALA A 27 -10.10 4.39 0.33
C ALA A 27 -10.81 5.72 0.58
N HIS A 28 -10.32 6.81 -0.01
CA HIS A 28 -10.81 8.16 0.29
C HIS A 28 -11.67 8.80 -0.81
N GLY A 29 -11.72 8.24 -2.01
CA GLY A 29 -12.50 8.82 -3.10
C GLY A 29 -12.06 10.24 -3.50
N ALA A 30 -10.78 10.58 -3.32
CA ALA A 30 -10.28 11.93 -3.55
C ALA A 30 -10.16 12.30 -5.04
N ILE A 31 -9.97 11.31 -5.90
CA ILE A 31 -9.91 11.46 -7.35
C ILE A 31 -10.54 10.22 -8.02
N ARG A 32 -10.89 10.34 -9.29
CA ARG A 32 -11.37 9.20 -10.11
C ARG A 32 -10.43 8.95 -11.28
N LEU A 33 -10.19 7.67 -11.58
CA LEU A 33 -9.43 7.23 -12.75
C LEU A 33 -10.37 6.75 -13.87
N LYS A 34 -9.86 6.67 -15.10
CA LYS A 34 -10.56 5.94 -16.16
C LYS A 34 -10.71 4.46 -15.77
N PRO A 35 -11.89 3.83 -15.94
CA PRO A 35 -12.15 2.49 -15.42
C PRO A 35 -11.16 1.41 -15.88
N TRP A 36 -10.70 1.44 -17.12
CA TRP A 36 -9.73 0.49 -17.63
C TRP A 36 -8.36 0.67 -16.96
N PHE A 37 -7.92 1.93 -16.77
CA PHE A 37 -6.66 2.28 -16.15
C PHE A 37 -6.65 1.91 -14.66
N GLU A 38 -7.76 2.19 -13.96
CA GLU A 38 -7.96 1.82 -12.56
C GLU A 38 -7.86 0.30 -12.37
N LYS A 39 -8.58 -0.49 -13.19
CA LYS A 39 -8.54 -1.96 -13.13
C LYS A 39 -7.15 -2.53 -13.41
N MET A 40 -6.44 -1.98 -14.39
CA MET A 40 -5.05 -2.35 -14.69
C MET A 40 -4.14 -2.11 -13.47
N LEU A 41 -4.24 -0.93 -12.87
CA LEU A 41 -3.46 -0.60 -11.68
C LEU A 41 -3.81 -1.49 -10.47
N VAL A 42 -5.08 -1.91 -10.31
CA VAL A 42 -5.49 -2.85 -9.25
C VAL A 42 -4.77 -4.20 -9.38
N VAL A 43 -4.67 -4.74 -10.60
CA VAL A 43 -3.92 -5.99 -10.80
C VAL A 43 -2.45 -5.84 -10.40
N ILE A 44 -1.83 -4.72 -10.76
CA ILE A 44 -0.43 -4.40 -10.40
C ILE A 44 -0.28 -4.17 -8.88
N ALA A 45 -1.33 -3.67 -8.22
CA ALA A 45 -1.34 -3.36 -6.80
C ALA A 45 -1.54 -4.58 -5.88
N LEU A 46 -1.92 -5.75 -6.40
CA LEU A 46 -2.21 -6.95 -5.60
C LEU A 46 -1.10 -7.36 -4.61
N PRO A 47 0.19 -7.11 -4.85
CA PRO A 47 1.21 -7.31 -3.83
C PRO A 47 0.97 -6.52 -2.53
N ALA A 48 0.21 -5.41 -2.58
CA ALA A 48 -0.19 -4.65 -1.40
C ALA A 48 -1.46 -5.20 -0.70
N GLY A 49 -2.14 -6.18 -1.29
CA GLY A 49 -3.38 -6.82 -0.80
C GLY A 49 -4.55 -6.64 -1.76
N THR A 50 -5.73 -7.15 -1.37
CA THR A 50 -6.93 -6.95 -2.18
C THR A 50 -7.47 -5.53 -2.02
N PRO A 51 -8.17 -4.98 -3.04
CA PRO A 51 -8.73 -3.63 -2.95
C PRO A 51 -9.74 -3.48 -1.81
N ILE A 52 -10.58 -4.50 -1.55
CA ILE A 52 -11.56 -4.46 -0.47
C ILE A 52 -10.87 -4.46 0.89
N GLN A 53 -9.95 -5.38 1.10
CA GLN A 53 -9.21 -5.50 2.37
C GLN A 53 -8.39 -4.24 2.65
N TRP A 54 -7.68 -3.72 1.66
CA TRP A 54 -6.83 -2.55 1.82
C TRP A 54 -7.67 -1.32 2.19
N ALA A 55 -8.71 -1.02 1.41
CA ALA A 55 -9.56 0.13 1.67
C ALA A 55 -10.33 0.01 2.99
N GLY A 56 -10.87 -1.17 3.29
CA GLY A 56 -11.59 -1.44 4.55
C GLY A 56 -10.69 -1.27 5.77
N THR A 57 -9.48 -1.84 5.74
CA THR A 57 -8.48 -1.70 6.82
C THR A 57 -8.06 -0.25 7.01
N HIS A 58 -7.81 0.47 5.92
CA HIS A 58 -7.38 1.87 5.98
C HIS A 58 -8.49 2.79 6.52
N ARG A 59 -9.74 2.57 6.10
CA ARG A 59 -10.89 3.30 6.65
C ARG A 59 -11.12 2.99 8.12
N GLN A 60 -10.90 1.74 8.55
CA GLN A 60 -10.95 1.34 9.96
C GLN A 60 -9.87 2.07 10.77
N HIS A 61 -8.64 2.15 10.26
CA HIS A 61 -7.56 2.90 10.87
C HIS A 61 -7.93 4.38 11.07
N HIS A 62 -8.52 5.04 10.07
CA HIS A 62 -8.97 6.43 10.20
C HIS A 62 -10.09 6.61 11.24
N LEU A 63 -11.04 5.67 11.34
CA LEU A 63 -12.14 5.72 12.30
C LEU A 63 -11.66 5.53 13.75
N TYR A 64 -10.68 4.66 13.94
CA TYR A 64 -10.24 4.22 15.27
C TYR A 64 -8.76 4.52 15.53
N THR A 65 -8.20 5.52 14.88
CA THR A 65 -6.78 5.89 14.97
C THR A 65 -6.26 5.82 16.41
N ASP A 66 -5.26 4.95 16.64
CA ASP A 66 -4.60 4.72 17.92
C ASP A 66 -5.53 4.27 19.08
N ARG A 67 -6.68 3.66 18.74
CA ARG A 67 -7.57 2.98 19.68
C ARG A 67 -7.43 1.45 19.55
N PRO A 68 -7.99 0.67 20.48
CA PRO A 68 -7.91 -0.81 20.41
C PRO A 68 -8.46 -1.42 19.11
N GLU A 69 -9.40 -0.75 18.44
CA GLU A 69 -10.00 -1.19 17.18
C GLU A 69 -9.15 -0.84 15.95
N ASP A 70 -8.09 -0.03 16.11
CA ASP A 70 -7.14 0.27 15.03
C ASP A 70 -6.37 -0.99 14.63
N PRO A 71 -6.43 -1.43 13.36
CA PRO A 71 -5.82 -2.70 12.96
C PRO A 71 -4.30 -2.76 13.09
N HIS A 72 -3.62 -1.62 13.12
CA HIS A 72 -2.16 -1.57 13.07
C HIS A 72 -1.54 -0.38 13.84
N SER A 73 -2.16 0.08 14.93
CA SER A 73 -1.56 1.12 15.76
C SER A 73 -0.25 0.64 16.42
N PRO A 74 0.88 1.34 16.21
CA PRO A 74 2.12 1.02 16.92
C PRO A 74 2.06 1.34 18.41
N ILE A 75 1.16 2.23 18.81
CA ILE A 75 0.93 2.63 20.20
C ILE A 75 0.28 1.48 20.99
N ILE A 76 -0.69 0.80 20.37
CA ILE A 76 -1.48 -0.27 20.99
C ILE A 76 -0.76 -1.62 20.89
N TYR A 77 -0.20 -1.93 19.72
CA TYR A 77 0.29 -3.28 19.42
C TYR A 77 1.82 -3.38 19.30
N GLY A 78 2.52 -2.25 19.37
CA GLY A 78 3.97 -2.19 19.23
C GLY A 78 4.44 -2.11 17.77
N PHE A 79 5.70 -1.67 17.61
CA PHE A 79 6.31 -1.33 16.34
C PHE A 79 6.22 -2.46 15.29
N TRP A 80 6.70 -3.65 15.60
CA TRP A 80 6.80 -4.74 14.63
C TRP A 80 5.44 -5.27 14.17
N TYR A 81 4.46 -5.27 15.09
CA TYR A 81 3.10 -5.63 14.71
C TYR A 81 2.52 -4.59 13.75
N ALA A 82 2.62 -3.31 14.07
CA ALA A 82 2.15 -2.22 13.21
C ALA A 82 2.88 -2.17 11.87
N HIS A 83 4.19 -2.45 11.86
CA HIS A 83 4.99 -2.46 10.65
C HIS A 83 4.48 -3.52 9.65
N CYS A 84 4.45 -4.79 10.05
CA CYS A 84 4.07 -5.86 9.14
C CYS A 84 3.34 -7.05 9.80
N GLY A 85 3.41 -7.20 11.11
CA GLY A 85 2.82 -8.34 11.82
C GLY A 85 1.30 -8.45 11.70
N TRP A 86 0.62 -7.32 11.54
CA TRP A 86 -0.83 -7.26 11.39
C TRP A 86 -1.33 -7.95 10.11
N TYR A 87 -0.54 -7.98 9.03
CA TYR A 87 -0.88 -8.70 7.81
C TYR A 87 -1.04 -10.22 8.02
N ILE A 88 -0.24 -10.76 8.93
CA ILE A 88 -0.17 -12.19 9.25
C ILE A 88 -0.73 -12.50 10.65
N SER A 89 -1.33 -11.51 11.31
CA SER A 89 -1.87 -11.60 12.67
C SER A 89 -0.85 -12.13 13.69
N CYS A 90 0.43 -11.76 13.56
CA CYS A 90 1.53 -12.25 14.40
C CYS A 90 2.16 -11.13 15.22
N LYS A 91 2.22 -11.32 16.55
CA LYS A 91 2.87 -10.37 17.48
C LYS A 91 4.35 -10.70 17.76
N ASN A 92 4.84 -11.86 17.30
CA ASN A 92 6.23 -12.24 17.51
C ASN A 92 7.16 -11.40 16.64
N LYS A 93 8.02 -10.58 17.26
CA LYS A 93 8.93 -9.66 16.57
C LYS A 93 9.88 -10.35 15.58
N PHE A 94 10.36 -11.54 15.91
CA PHE A 94 11.29 -12.27 15.03
C PHE A 94 10.58 -12.75 13.77
N VAL A 95 9.35 -13.25 13.89
CA VAL A 95 8.52 -13.62 12.74
C VAL A 95 8.21 -12.40 11.88
N CYS A 96 7.89 -11.26 12.49
CA CYS A 96 7.69 -10.01 11.76
C CYS A 96 8.95 -9.56 11.01
N ILE A 97 10.14 -9.64 11.64
CA ILE A 97 11.41 -9.31 10.99
C ILE A 97 11.68 -10.24 9.79
N LEU A 98 11.49 -11.55 9.96
CA LEU A 98 11.63 -12.50 8.86
C LEU A 98 10.66 -12.22 7.72
N TYR A 99 9.40 -11.93 8.06
CA TYR A 99 8.38 -11.55 7.06
C TYR A 99 8.73 -10.25 6.33
N ALA A 100 9.21 -9.23 7.03
CA ALA A 100 9.68 -7.98 6.45
C ALA A 100 10.89 -8.19 5.51
N ALA A 101 11.73 -9.20 5.80
CA ALA A 101 12.92 -9.53 5.02
C ALA A 101 12.65 -10.38 3.75
N LEU A 102 11.42 -10.85 3.54
CA LEU A 102 11.09 -11.71 2.38
C LEU A 102 11.27 -11.02 1.02
N GLY A 103 11.22 -9.68 0.94
CA GLY A 103 11.34 -8.95 -0.31
C GLY A 103 10.31 -9.43 -1.34
N SER A 104 10.72 -9.71 -2.59
CA SER A 104 9.81 -10.20 -3.63
C SER A 104 9.16 -11.54 -3.32
N TYR A 105 9.77 -12.38 -2.49
CA TYR A 105 9.20 -13.68 -2.08
C TYR A 105 7.98 -13.52 -1.16
N ARG A 106 7.77 -12.33 -0.57
CA ARG A 106 6.57 -12.01 0.21
C ARG A 106 5.30 -12.22 -0.62
N MET A 107 5.33 -12.02 -1.94
CA MET A 107 4.17 -12.26 -2.81
C MET A 107 3.66 -13.71 -2.72
N PHE A 108 4.56 -14.70 -2.71
CA PHE A 108 4.18 -16.11 -2.58
C PHE A 108 3.64 -16.44 -1.19
N PHE A 109 4.27 -15.85 -0.17
CA PHE A 109 3.80 -16.01 1.20
C PHE A 109 2.41 -15.35 1.38
N ASP A 110 2.23 -14.11 0.91
CA ASP A 110 0.97 -13.38 1.01
C ASP A 110 -0.16 -14.04 0.20
N ALA A 111 0.16 -14.63 -0.95
CA ALA A 111 -0.81 -15.38 -1.74
C ALA A 111 -1.47 -16.50 -0.93
N TYR A 112 -0.76 -17.09 0.01
CA TYR A 112 -1.24 -18.21 0.82
C TYR A 112 -1.73 -17.78 2.20
N TRP A 113 -0.99 -16.93 2.94
CA TRP A 113 -1.19 -16.68 4.36
C TRP A 113 -1.91 -15.39 4.71
N ARG A 114 -1.79 -14.34 3.89
CA ARG A 114 -2.35 -13.04 4.22
C ARG A 114 -3.87 -13.12 4.35
N PRO A 115 -4.49 -12.53 5.38
CA PRO A 115 -5.94 -12.39 5.47
C PRO A 115 -6.48 -11.64 4.25
N ARG A 116 -7.41 -12.29 3.50
CA ARG A 116 -7.83 -11.77 2.19
C ARG A 116 -9.20 -11.15 2.20
N HIS A 117 -10.11 -11.75 2.96
CA HIS A 117 -11.51 -11.39 2.90
C HIS A 117 -12.11 -11.52 4.30
N ARG A 118 -12.35 -10.40 4.95
CA ARG A 118 -12.96 -10.33 6.26
C ARG A 118 -14.27 -9.55 6.18
N LEU A 119 -15.32 -10.03 6.84
CA LEU A 119 -16.63 -9.40 6.81
C LEU A 119 -16.62 -7.99 7.39
N GLU A 120 -15.88 -7.75 8.45
CA GLU A 120 -15.73 -6.42 9.05
C GLU A 120 -15.12 -5.39 8.11
N TYR A 121 -14.25 -5.81 7.21
CA TYR A 121 -13.68 -4.91 6.19
C TYR A 121 -14.63 -4.67 5.03
N ASN A 122 -15.50 -5.64 4.71
CA ASN A 122 -16.52 -5.46 3.69
C ASN A 122 -17.53 -4.38 4.08
N ASN A 123 -17.90 -4.29 5.36
CA ASN A 123 -18.80 -3.24 5.84
C ASN A 123 -18.22 -1.83 5.62
N LEU A 124 -16.92 -1.64 5.83
CA LEU A 124 -16.23 -0.37 5.64
C LEU A 124 -15.87 -0.09 4.17
N ALA A 125 -15.85 -1.11 3.31
CA ALA A 125 -15.57 -1.02 1.89
C ALA A 125 -16.73 -1.54 1.04
N ALA A 126 -17.98 -1.41 1.51
CA ALA A 126 -19.18 -1.91 0.83
C ALA A 126 -19.37 -1.30 -0.57
N ASP A 127 -19.01 -0.04 -0.74
CA ASP A 127 -19.01 0.67 -2.02
C ASP A 127 -18.06 0.05 -3.07
N ILE A 128 -16.91 -0.47 -2.60
CA ILE A 128 -15.94 -1.19 -3.43
C ILE A 128 -16.41 -2.61 -3.67
N ALA A 129 -16.85 -3.30 -2.61
CA ALA A 129 -17.32 -4.68 -2.67
C ALA A 129 -18.55 -4.85 -3.58
N ALA A 130 -19.39 -3.82 -3.72
CA ALA A 130 -20.54 -3.81 -4.63
C ALA A 130 -20.13 -3.86 -6.13
N GLN A 131 -18.89 -3.57 -6.46
CA GLN A 131 -18.41 -3.61 -7.83
C GLN A 131 -17.85 -5.00 -8.16
N SER A 132 -18.45 -5.67 -9.16
CA SER A 132 -18.15 -7.08 -9.50
C SER A 132 -16.67 -7.36 -9.78
N PHE A 133 -15.93 -6.40 -10.35
CA PHE A 133 -14.49 -6.56 -10.59
C PHE A 133 -13.70 -6.65 -9.28
N TYR A 134 -13.95 -5.74 -8.32
CA TYR A 134 -13.22 -5.73 -7.05
C TYR A 134 -13.62 -6.89 -6.15
N GLU A 135 -14.90 -7.25 -6.15
CA GLU A 135 -15.38 -8.44 -5.45
C GLU A 135 -14.69 -9.69 -6.00
N LYS A 136 -14.65 -9.88 -7.31
CA LYS A 136 -14.04 -11.04 -7.96
C LYS A 136 -12.54 -11.13 -7.68
N ILE A 137 -11.77 -10.03 -7.85
CA ILE A 137 -10.31 -10.03 -7.65
C ILE A 137 -9.93 -10.19 -6.16
N SER A 138 -10.85 -9.86 -5.25
CA SER A 138 -10.66 -10.01 -3.81
C SER A 138 -11.02 -11.40 -3.28
N ARG A 139 -11.66 -12.27 -4.09
CA ARG A 139 -11.93 -13.66 -3.67
C ARG A 139 -10.63 -14.38 -3.37
N PRO A 140 -10.53 -15.13 -2.24
CA PRO A 140 -9.30 -15.79 -1.83
C PRO A 140 -8.63 -16.60 -2.93
N ALA A 141 -9.38 -17.45 -3.63
CA ALA A 141 -8.84 -18.30 -4.70
C ALA A 141 -8.32 -17.49 -5.89
N VAL A 142 -9.03 -16.43 -6.29
CA VAL A 142 -8.63 -15.56 -7.41
C VAL A 142 -7.40 -14.75 -7.04
N TYR A 143 -7.41 -14.13 -5.87
CA TYR A 143 -6.25 -13.38 -5.36
C TYR A 143 -5.01 -14.28 -5.25
N THR A 144 -5.15 -15.48 -4.65
CA THR A 144 -4.06 -16.45 -4.54
C THR A 144 -3.48 -16.79 -5.90
N ALA A 145 -4.33 -17.17 -6.86
CA ALA A 145 -3.88 -17.56 -8.19
C ALA A 145 -3.19 -16.39 -8.91
N VAL A 146 -3.84 -15.22 -8.94
CA VAL A 146 -3.28 -14.06 -9.66
C VAL A 146 -1.97 -13.59 -9.04
N LEU A 147 -1.88 -13.47 -7.72
CA LEU A 147 -0.65 -13.02 -7.06
C LEU A 147 0.49 -14.03 -7.19
N PHE A 148 0.18 -15.33 -7.09
CA PHE A 148 1.17 -16.39 -7.26
C PHE A 148 1.76 -16.38 -8.68
N PHE A 149 0.91 -16.37 -9.72
CA PHE A 149 1.38 -16.33 -11.10
C PHE A 149 2.06 -15.00 -11.45
N TYR A 150 1.61 -13.88 -10.89
CA TYR A 150 2.30 -12.59 -11.01
C TYR A 150 3.72 -12.66 -10.45
N GLY A 151 3.87 -13.22 -9.24
CA GLY A 151 5.18 -13.46 -8.63
C GLY A 151 6.07 -14.38 -9.48
N LEU A 152 5.52 -15.51 -9.94
CA LEU A 152 6.27 -16.44 -10.82
C LEU A 152 6.75 -15.75 -12.10
N LEU A 153 5.87 -15.02 -12.78
CA LEU A 153 6.20 -14.30 -14.01
C LEU A 153 7.32 -13.29 -13.81
N LEU A 154 7.25 -12.48 -12.74
CA LEU A 154 8.30 -11.52 -12.42
C LEU A 154 9.64 -12.22 -12.16
N HIS A 155 9.67 -13.24 -11.30
CA HIS A 155 10.90 -13.96 -10.99
C HIS A 155 11.47 -14.65 -12.23
N PHE A 156 10.61 -15.29 -13.03
CA PHE A 156 11.01 -15.92 -14.29
C PHE A 156 11.65 -14.89 -15.24
N CYS A 157 10.97 -13.77 -15.51
CA CYS A 157 11.49 -12.72 -16.40
C CYS A 157 12.84 -12.17 -15.91
N TYR A 158 12.95 -11.86 -14.62
CA TYR A 158 14.17 -11.32 -14.06
C TYR A 158 15.32 -12.32 -14.07
N PHE A 159 15.05 -13.62 -13.81
CA PHE A 159 16.05 -14.65 -13.89
C PHE A 159 16.53 -14.89 -15.33
N PHE A 160 15.62 -15.00 -16.30
CA PHE A 160 15.99 -15.28 -17.69
C PHE A 160 16.72 -14.12 -18.37
N ILE A 161 16.41 -12.86 -18.00
CA ILE A 161 17.05 -11.70 -18.63
C ILE A 161 18.36 -11.35 -17.92
N TRP A 162 18.45 -11.47 -16.59
CA TRP A 162 19.59 -10.98 -15.81
C TRP A 162 20.17 -12.00 -14.82
N GLY A 163 19.76 -13.27 -14.88
CA GLY A 163 20.27 -14.35 -14.02
C GLY A 163 20.03 -14.10 -12.53
N TRP A 164 20.92 -14.62 -11.71
CA TRP A 164 20.87 -14.47 -10.25
C TRP A 164 20.96 -13.02 -9.77
N GLN A 165 21.69 -12.17 -10.50
CA GLN A 165 21.75 -10.74 -10.21
C GLN A 165 20.37 -10.09 -10.35
N GLY A 166 19.60 -10.47 -11.38
CA GLY A 166 18.23 -9.99 -11.58
C GLY A 166 17.33 -10.39 -10.41
N LEU A 167 17.38 -11.65 -9.97
CA LEU A 167 16.61 -12.13 -8.82
C LEU A 167 16.98 -11.40 -7.51
N PHE A 168 18.27 -11.22 -7.24
CA PHE A 168 18.73 -10.50 -6.06
C PHE A 168 18.23 -9.05 -6.04
N LEU A 169 18.34 -8.35 -7.16
CA LEU A 169 17.89 -6.96 -7.25
C LEU A 169 16.36 -6.84 -7.24
N LEU A 170 15.63 -7.81 -7.80
CA LEU A 170 14.18 -7.90 -7.66
C LEU A 170 13.78 -8.09 -6.19
N TRP A 171 14.43 -9.00 -5.47
CA TRP A 171 14.23 -9.17 -4.04
C TRP A 171 14.50 -7.88 -3.27
N LEU A 172 15.60 -7.20 -3.56
CA LEU A 172 16.01 -5.97 -2.89
C LEU A 172 15.03 -4.81 -3.13
N VAL A 173 14.56 -4.62 -4.37
CA VAL A 173 13.61 -3.54 -4.64
C VAL A 173 12.27 -3.76 -3.94
N PHE A 174 11.76 -5.00 -3.89
CA PHE A 174 10.56 -5.31 -3.14
C PHE A 174 10.76 -5.25 -1.62
N LEU A 175 11.95 -5.62 -1.13
CA LEU A 175 12.32 -5.39 0.28
C LEU A 175 12.19 -3.90 0.64
N ILE A 176 12.70 -3.01 -0.21
CA ILE A 176 12.61 -1.56 -0.01
C ILE A 176 11.15 -1.10 -0.11
N ILE A 177 10.41 -1.50 -1.14
CA ILE A 177 9.01 -1.10 -1.36
C ILE A 177 8.13 -1.46 -0.16
N TYR A 178 8.18 -2.72 0.29
CA TYR A 178 7.35 -3.17 1.41
C TYR A 178 7.71 -2.45 2.70
N ASN A 179 8.99 -2.39 3.06
CA ASN A 179 9.39 -1.75 4.31
C ASN A 179 9.15 -0.24 4.31
N LEU A 180 9.29 0.45 3.18
CA LEU A 180 8.92 1.86 3.08
C LEU A 180 7.40 2.06 3.20
N GLY A 181 6.59 1.22 2.55
CA GLY A 181 5.13 1.26 2.70
C GLY A 181 4.69 0.98 4.14
N ASP A 182 5.22 -0.10 4.73
CA ASP A 182 4.91 -0.50 6.10
C ASP A 182 5.41 0.53 7.14
N SER A 183 6.43 1.35 6.80
CA SER A 183 6.95 2.41 7.66
C SER A 183 5.94 3.54 7.92
N VAL A 184 4.98 3.74 7.04
CA VAL A 184 3.89 4.71 7.25
C VAL A 184 3.10 4.34 8.51
N ASN A 185 2.79 3.05 8.68
CA ASN A 185 2.05 2.57 9.84
C ASN A 185 2.89 2.63 11.13
N SER A 186 4.16 2.20 11.07
CA SER A 186 4.99 2.04 12.27
C SER A 186 5.69 3.31 12.74
N PHE A 187 6.05 4.22 11.83
CA PHE A 187 6.69 5.51 12.14
C PHE A 187 5.74 6.70 11.98
N GLY A 188 4.57 6.50 11.38
CA GLY A 188 3.59 7.56 11.15
C GLY A 188 2.84 7.98 12.41
N HIS A 189 2.86 7.16 13.47
CA HIS A 189 2.20 7.40 14.74
C HIS A 189 3.18 7.34 15.90
N VAL A 190 3.08 8.26 16.86
CA VAL A 190 3.95 8.30 18.03
C VAL A 190 3.17 8.72 19.28
N GLN A 191 3.66 8.29 20.44
CA GLN A 191 3.27 8.85 21.71
C GLN A 191 3.80 10.28 21.79
N GLN A 192 2.92 11.26 21.92
CA GLN A 192 3.30 12.67 22.05
C GLN A 192 3.50 13.07 23.51
N PRO A 193 4.32 14.10 23.79
CA PRO A 193 4.39 14.68 25.15
C PRO A 193 2.99 15.08 25.63
N GLY A 194 2.65 14.72 26.87
CA GLY A 194 1.31 14.96 27.43
C GLY A 194 0.35 13.77 27.33
N GLY A 195 0.85 12.60 26.87
CA GLY A 195 0.10 11.32 26.89
C GLY A 195 -0.82 11.08 25.71
N ASN A 196 -0.93 12.03 24.77
CA ASN A 196 -1.71 11.84 23.54
C ASN A 196 -0.91 11.05 22.51
N ALA A 197 -1.54 10.04 21.91
CA ALA A 197 -1.01 9.35 20.74
C ALA A 197 -1.60 9.96 19.47
N GLY A 198 -0.87 9.87 18.35
CA GLY A 198 -1.44 10.32 17.09
C GLY A 198 -0.45 10.39 15.92
N PRO A 199 -0.99 10.67 14.73
CA PRO A 199 -0.21 10.76 13.51
C PRO A 199 0.74 11.96 13.53
N ILE A 200 1.90 11.80 12.89
CA ILE A 200 2.92 12.86 12.74
C ILE A 200 3.26 13.11 11.27
N ASN A 201 3.85 14.28 11.01
CA ASN A 201 4.44 14.58 9.71
C ASN A 201 5.95 14.31 9.76
N ASN A 202 6.45 13.52 8.82
CA ASN A 202 7.87 13.23 8.64
C ASN A 202 8.32 13.61 7.22
N SER A 203 8.95 14.78 7.09
CA SER A 203 9.38 15.31 5.79
C SER A 203 10.53 14.51 5.15
N ARG A 204 11.37 13.83 5.95
CA ARG A 204 12.50 13.03 5.44
C ARG A 204 11.99 11.75 4.79
N VAL A 205 11.10 11.04 5.45
CA VAL A 205 10.47 9.82 4.93
C VAL A 205 9.60 10.12 3.72
N ASN A 206 8.97 11.30 3.69
CA ASN A 206 8.08 11.73 2.62
C ASN A 206 8.69 11.64 1.20
N LEU A 207 10.00 11.85 1.08
CA LEU A 207 10.69 11.78 -0.21
C LEU A 207 10.63 10.37 -0.84
N PHE A 208 10.66 9.34 0.01
CA PHE A 208 10.74 7.95 -0.42
C PHE A 208 9.36 7.25 -0.50
N ILE A 209 8.32 7.80 0.07
CA ILE A 209 7.00 7.16 0.17
C ILE A 209 5.91 7.95 -0.58
N MET A 210 6.24 8.52 -1.73
CA MET A 210 5.30 9.16 -2.65
C MET A 210 4.43 10.28 -2.05
N GLY A 211 4.85 10.89 -0.93
CA GLY A 211 4.09 11.97 -0.29
C GLY A 211 3.30 11.56 0.96
N GLU A 212 3.37 10.29 1.37
CA GLU A 212 2.66 9.77 2.55
C GLU A 212 3.29 10.17 3.89
N GLY A 213 4.48 10.79 3.88
CA GLY A 213 5.15 11.30 5.08
C GLY A 213 4.44 12.47 5.77
N TYR A 214 3.49 13.14 5.11
CA TYR A 214 2.62 14.15 5.74
C TYR A 214 1.36 13.52 6.34
N HIS A 215 1.55 12.48 7.12
CA HIS A 215 0.52 11.59 7.62
C HIS A 215 -0.47 12.29 8.56
N LYS A 216 0.01 13.19 9.45
CA LYS A 216 -0.87 14.01 10.29
C LYS A 216 -1.79 14.91 9.46
N ASN A 217 -1.25 15.54 8.42
CA ASN A 217 -2.06 16.40 7.55
C ASN A 217 -3.09 15.59 6.78
N HIS A 218 -2.73 14.36 6.39
CA HIS A 218 -3.62 13.42 5.73
C HIS A 218 -4.78 13.01 6.66
N HIS A 219 -4.52 12.63 7.91
CA HIS A 219 -5.57 12.31 8.89
C HIS A 219 -6.53 13.48 9.13
N LEU A 220 -6.02 14.71 9.14
CA LEU A 220 -6.87 15.90 9.29
C LEU A 220 -7.74 16.18 8.06
N LYS A 221 -7.26 15.86 6.87
CA LYS A 221 -7.94 16.14 5.59
C LYS A 221 -7.74 14.98 4.60
N PRO A 222 -8.38 13.82 4.81
CA PRO A 222 -8.10 12.60 4.04
C PRO A 222 -8.46 12.72 2.56
N HIS A 223 -9.40 13.60 2.20
CA HIS A 223 -9.79 13.83 0.80
C HIS A 223 -8.81 14.73 0.01
N LEU A 224 -7.78 15.29 0.66
CA LEU A 224 -6.79 16.07 -0.06
C LEU A 224 -5.89 15.15 -0.91
N ILE A 225 -5.80 15.47 -2.21
CA ILE A 225 -4.88 14.81 -3.14
C ILE A 225 -3.42 15.01 -2.71
N ASN A 226 -3.11 16.19 -2.16
CA ASN A 226 -1.77 16.54 -1.71
C ASN A 226 -1.73 17.07 -0.27
N PRO A 227 -1.55 16.23 0.74
CA PRO A 227 -1.42 16.66 2.12
C PRO A 227 -0.10 17.40 2.42
N SER A 228 0.87 17.33 1.50
CA SER A 228 2.18 18.02 1.62
C SER A 228 2.10 19.52 1.36
N GLY A 229 1.00 20.03 0.84
CA GLY A 229 0.83 21.44 0.46
C GLY A 229 1.79 21.86 -0.67
N LYS A 230 2.65 22.84 -0.42
CA LYS A 230 3.66 23.34 -1.37
C LYS A 230 4.93 22.46 -1.46
N ARG A 231 5.10 21.49 -0.55
CA ARG A 231 6.30 20.66 -0.47
C ARG A 231 6.25 19.53 -1.51
N PHE A 232 7.39 18.90 -1.73
CA PHE A 232 7.51 17.78 -2.67
C PHE A 232 6.56 16.64 -2.30
N SER A 233 5.89 16.09 -3.33
CA SER A 233 5.08 14.89 -3.23
C SER A 233 5.09 14.17 -4.58
N GLY A 234 5.62 12.95 -4.60
CA GLY A 234 5.64 12.12 -5.80
C GLY A 234 4.22 11.81 -6.30
N SER A 235 3.28 11.54 -5.39
CA SER A 235 1.88 11.31 -5.76
C SER A 235 1.22 12.53 -6.41
N LYS A 236 1.52 13.75 -5.95
CA LYS A 236 1.02 14.97 -6.59
C LYS A 236 1.48 15.06 -8.05
N ILE A 237 2.78 14.88 -8.29
CA ILE A 237 3.35 14.92 -9.65
C ILE A 237 2.69 13.90 -10.56
N MET A 238 2.51 12.66 -10.07
CA MET A 238 1.86 11.60 -10.86
C MET A 238 0.38 11.88 -11.12
N VAL A 239 -0.34 12.40 -10.14
CA VAL A 239 -1.75 12.79 -10.33
C VAL A 239 -1.87 13.92 -11.36
N GLU A 240 -1.03 14.95 -11.29
CA GLU A 240 -1.01 16.03 -12.28
C GLU A 240 -0.70 15.51 -13.69
N LEU A 241 0.23 14.56 -13.82
CA LEU A 241 0.50 13.88 -15.10
C LEU A 241 -0.73 13.11 -15.60
N TRP A 242 -1.39 12.33 -14.73
CA TRP A 242 -2.58 11.56 -15.11
C TRP A 242 -3.77 12.46 -15.49
N LEU A 243 -3.91 13.62 -14.83
CA LEU A 243 -4.90 14.64 -15.21
C LEU A 243 -4.61 15.20 -16.60
N LYS A 244 -3.35 15.57 -16.90
CA LYS A 244 -2.93 16.06 -18.22
C LYS A 244 -3.13 15.03 -19.33
N LEU A 245 -2.89 13.74 -19.03
CA LEU A 245 -3.11 12.63 -19.96
C LEU A 245 -4.58 12.21 -20.08
N GLY A 246 -5.48 12.84 -19.32
CA GLY A 246 -6.89 12.49 -19.27
C GLY A 246 -7.16 11.11 -18.69
N LEU A 247 -6.24 10.54 -17.91
CA LEU A 247 -6.37 9.25 -17.20
C LEU A 247 -7.06 9.40 -15.86
N ALA A 248 -7.04 10.61 -15.30
CA ALA A 248 -7.68 10.96 -14.03
C ALA A 248 -8.59 12.19 -14.19
N ARG A 249 -9.53 12.37 -13.24
CA ARG A 249 -10.33 13.59 -13.07
C ARG A 249 -10.49 13.92 -11.58
N THR A 250 -10.46 15.21 -11.25
CA THR A 250 -10.80 15.68 -9.91
C THR A 250 -12.30 15.55 -9.69
N LEU A 251 -12.69 15.33 -8.43
CA LEU A 251 -14.07 15.50 -8.03
C LEU A 251 -14.28 16.99 -7.74
N THR A 252 -15.09 17.64 -8.53
CA THR A 252 -15.64 18.98 -8.18
C THR A 252 -16.60 18.77 -7.02
N HIS A 253 -16.22 19.21 -5.84
CA HIS A 253 -17.13 19.35 -4.70
C HIS A 253 -17.79 20.71 -4.73
#